data_bfb3c3f609542051d070cdd5f1dc485e
#
_entry.id   bfb3c3f609542051d070cdd5f1dc485e
#
_cell.length_a   1.000
_cell.length_b   1.000
_cell.length_c   1.000
_cell.angle_alpha   90.00
_cell.angle_beta   90.00
_cell.angle_gamma   90.00
#
_symmetry.space_group_name_H-M   'P 1'
#
loop_
_entity.id
_entity.type
_entity.pdbx_description
1 polymer ?
#
loop_
_entity_poly.entity_id
_entity_poly.type
_entity_poly.pdbx_seq_one_letter_code
_entity_poly.pdbx_strand_id
1 'polypeptide(L)' 'MTDQEILNALTGILRDVLLDDTIVLTEDTRRDEVAHWDSFNYINFIVAVEVKFGVKFRVADIESFENVGAIVKQLKTMGR' A
#
# COMPACT_ATOMS: atom_id res chain seq x y z
N MET A 1 8.45 11.80 -5.84
CA MET A 1 7.08 11.96 -5.32
C MET A 1 7.12 12.34 -3.84
N THR A 2 6.20 13.17 -3.43
CA THR A 2 6.06 13.48 -2.00
C THR A 2 5.37 12.31 -1.29
N ASP A 3 5.45 12.30 0.03
CA ASP A 3 4.74 11.29 0.83
C ASP A 3 3.24 11.31 0.54
N GLN A 4 2.67 12.52 0.42
CA GLN A 4 1.25 12.65 0.15
C GLN A 4 0.87 12.11 -1.22
N GLU A 5 1.70 12.31 -2.22
CA GLU A 5 1.45 11.78 -3.56
C GLU A 5 1.50 10.26 -3.56
N ILE A 6 2.45 9.67 -2.84
CA ILE A 6 2.54 8.22 -2.70
C ILE A 6 1.30 7.70 -1.97
N LEU A 7 0.94 8.35 -0.88
CA LEU A 7 -0.22 7.96 -0.08
C LEU A 7 -1.51 8.02 -0.89
N ASN A 8 -1.67 9.06 -1.71
CA ASN A 8 -2.84 9.19 -2.59
C ASN A 8 -2.88 8.06 -3.61
N ALA A 9 -1.73 7.68 -4.17
CA ALA A 9 -1.66 6.57 -5.12
C ALA A 9 -2.03 5.26 -4.45
N LEU A 10 -1.51 5.00 -3.24
CA LEU A 10 -1.84 3.79 -2.48
C LEU A 10 -3.33 3.73 -2.15
N THR A 11 -3.92 4.86 -1.77
CA THR A 11 -5.35 4.94 -1.50
C THR A 11 -6.16 4.53 -2.73
N GLY A 12 -5.81 5.08 -3.89
CA GLY A 12 -6.49 4.74 -5.14
C GLY A 12 -6.37 3.27 -5.50
N ILE A 13 -5.19 2.70 -5.29
CA ILE A 13 -4.95 1.28 -5.57
C ILE A 13 -5.83 0.41 -4.67
N LEU A 14 -5.87 0.72 -3.37
CA LEU A 14 -6.66 -0.09 -2.44
C LEU A 14 -8.15 0.03 -2.71
N ARG A 15 -8.63 1.23 -3.07
CA ARG A 15 -10.03 1.41 -3.46
C ARG A 15 -10.39 0.50 -4.62
N ASP A 16 -9.49 0.36 -5.59
CA ASP A 16 -9.73 -0.51 -6.75
C ASP A 16 -9.69 -1.98 -6.35
N VAL A 17 -8.74 -2.38 -5.51
CA VAL A 17 -8.61 -3.77 -5.07
C VAL A 17 -9.83 -4.22 -4.29
N LEU A 18 -10.31 -3.37 -3.38
CA LEU A 18 -11.44 -3.72 -2.51
C LEU A 18 -12.80 -3.25 -3.07
N LEU A 19 -12.79 -2.56 -4.21
CA LEU A 19 -14.00 -2.00 -4.82
C LEU A 19 -14.77 -1.13 -3.84
N ASP A 20 -14.05 -0.26 -3.13
CA ASP A 20 -14.62 0.59 -2.08
C ASP A 20 -14.02 1.98 -2.15
N ASP A 21 -14.78 2.91 -2.71
CA ASP A 21 -14.33 4.29 -2.91
C ASP A 21 -14.31 5.12 -1.63
N THR A 22 -14.80 4.56 -0.52
CA THR A 22 -14.86 5.29 0.76
C THR A 22 -13.55 5.17 1.55
N ILE A 23 -12.64 4.30 1.13
CA ILE A 23 -11.37 4.08 1.84
C ILE A 23 -10.53 5.34 1.78
N VAL A 24 -10.01 5.76 2.93
CA VAL A 24 -9.02 6.83 3.05
C VAL A 24 -7.86 6.28 3.87
N LEU A 25 -6.67 6.26 3.27
CA LEU A 25 -5.47 5.78 3.96
C LEU A 25 -4.69 6.95 4.53
N THR A 26 -4.16 6.74 5.74
CA THR A 26 -3.17 7.63 6.34
C THR A 26 -1.91 6.81 6.58
N GLU A 27 -0.82 7.48 6.95
CA GLU A 27 0.42 6.76 7.23
C GLU A 27 0.28 5.83 8.43
N ASP A 28 -0.64 6.13 9.34
CA ASP A 28 -0.87 5.31 10.53
C ASP A 28 -1.85 4.15 10.29
N THR A 29 -2.52 4.11 9.14
CA THR A 29 -3.50 3.08 8.85
C THR A 29 -2.87 1.69 8.85
N ARG A 30 -3.48 0.76 9.56
CA ARG A 30 -3.05 -0.64 9.61
C ARG A 30 -4.03 -1.49 8.83
N ARG A 31 -3.53 -2.62 8.31
CA ARG A 31 -4.35 -3.51 7.50
C ARG A 31 -5.61 -3.98 8.24
N ASP A 32 -5.47 -4.29 9.53
CA ASP A 32 -6.59 -4.80 10.31
C ASP A 32 -7.67 -3.73 10.62
N GLU A 33 -7.39 -2.48 10.31
CA GLU A 33 -8.35 -1.40 10.49
C GLU A 33 -9.24 -1.19 9.27
N VAL A 34 -8.93 -1.83 8.15
CA VAL A 34 -9.70 -1.66 6.91
C VAL A 34 -10.50 -2.94 6.65
N ALA A 35 -11.81 -2.79 6.49
CA ALA A 35 -12.68 -3.92 6.21
C ALA A 35 -12.26 -4.63 4.92
N HIS A 36 -12.27 -5.94 4.94
CA HIS A 36 -11.98 -6.81 3.79
C HIS A 36 -10.52 -6.78 3.33
N TRP A 37 -9.64 -6.08 4.01
CA TRP A 37 -8.22 -6.08 3.67
C TRP A 37 -7.52 -7.24 4.37
N ASP A 38 -7.89 -8.43 3.97
CA ASP A 38 -7.36 -9.69 4.50
C ASP A 38 -6.04 -10.06 3.81
N SER A 39 -5.50 -11.22 4.13
CA SER A 39 -4.21 -11.66 3.60
C SER A 39 -4.22 -11.76 2.06
N PHE A 40 -5.32 -12.27 1.50
CA PHE A 40 -5.42 -12.41 0.06
C PHE A 40 -5.43 -11.04 -0.63
N ASN A 41 -6.26 -10.13 -0.15
CA ASN A 41 -6.36 -8.79 -0.74
C ASN A 41 -5.12 -7.95 -0.45
N TYR A 42 -4.41 -8.23 0.64
CA TYR A 42 -3.14 -7.58 0.92
C TYR A 42 -2.13 -7.91 -0.17
N ILE A 43 -2.00 -9.17 -0.56
CA ILE A 43 -1.09 -9.58 -1.64
C ILE A 43 -1.52 -8.96 -2.96
N ASN A 44 -2.83 -8.93 -3.26
CA ASN A 44 -3.33 -8.27 -4.46
C ASN A 44 -2.96 -6.79 -4.48
N PHE A 45 -3.08 -6.11 -3.35
CA PHE A 45 -2.69 -4.72 -3.20
C PHE A 45 -1.19 -4.54 -3.46
N ILE A 46 -0.35 -5.38 -2.85
CA ILE A 46 1.11 -5.29 -3.01
C ILE A 46 1.50 -5.47 -4.47
N VAL A 47 0.91 -6.44 -5.16
CA VAL A 47 1.21 -6.66 -6.59
C VAL A 47 0.83 -5.42 -7.40
N ALA A 48 -0.32 -4.83 -7.13
CA ALA A 48 -0.76 -3.63 -7.83
C ALA A 48 0.19 -2.45 -7.56
N VAL A 49 0.69 -2.32 -6.33
CA VAL A 49 1.66 -1.29 -5.96
C VAL A 49 2.96 -1.49 -6.74
N GLU A 50 3.44 -2.73 -6.82
CA GLU A 50 4.66 -3.04 -7.57
C GLU A 50 4.53 -2.65 -9.03
N VAL A 51 3.39 -2.93 -9.64
CA VAL A 51 3.14 -2.57 -11.03
C VAL A 51 3.08 -1.06 -11.19
N LYS A 52 2.36 -0.38 -10.30
CA LYS A 52 2.17 1.07 -10.40
C LYS A 52 3.49 1.82 -10.27
N PHE A 53 4.35 1.40 -9.35
CA PHE A 53 5.61 2.10 -9.07
C PHE A 53 6.81 1.51 -9.80
N GLY A 54 6.63 0.38 -10.50
CA GLY A 54 7.72 -0.26 -11.22
C GLY A 54 8.81 -0.79 -10.30
N VAL A 55 8.42 -1.33 -9.15
CA VAL A 55 9.35 -1.85 -8.14
C VAL A 55 8.99 -3.28 -7.78
N LYS A 56 9.89 -3.92 -7.03
CA LYS A 56 9.67 -5.28 -6.54
C LYS A 56 10.09 -5.32 -5.07
N PHE A 57 9.14 -5.68 -4.21
CA PHE A 57 9.45 -5.87 -2.79
C PHE A 57 9.95 -7.29 -2.55
N ARG A 58 10.82 -7.42 -1.55
CA ARG A 58 11.19 -8.74 -1.04
C ARG A 58 10.08 -9.25 -0.12
N VAL A 59 9.96 -10.57 -0.01
CA VAL A 59 8.95 -11.17 0.86
C VAL A 59 9.11 -10.66 2.30
N ALA A 60 10.36 -10.53 2.77
CA ALA A 60 10.62 -10.02 4.11
C ALA A 60 10.08 -8.60 4.30
N ASP A 61 10.19 -7.74 3.26
CA ASP A 61 9.64 -6.40 3.33
C ASP A 61 8.12 -6.43 3.42
N ILE A 62 7.48 -7.24 2.59
CA ILE A 62 6.02 -7.36 2.55
C ILE A 62 5.48 -7.79 3.91
N GLU A 63 6.14 -8.74 4.56
CA GLU A 63 5.73 -9.25 5.86
C GLU A 63 6.00 -8.28 6.99
N SER A 64 6.94 -7.35 6.80
CA SER A 64 7.34 -6.42 7.86
C SER A 64 6.51 -5.14 7.91
N PHE A 65 5.70 -4.85 6.90
CA PHE A 65 4.93 -3.61 6.87
C PHE A 65 3.84 -3.62 7.95
N GLU A 66 4.01 -2.78 8.96
CA GLU A 66 3.06 -2.67 10.08
C GLU A 66 1.91 -1.73 9.77
N ASN A 67 2.15 -0.75 8.90
CA ASN A 67 1.15 0.25 8.52
C ASN A 67 1.45 0.78 7.13
N VAL A 68 0.56 1.61 6.62
CA VAL A 68 0.71 2.21 5.29
C VAL A 68 1.95 3.09 5.22
N GLY A 69 2.28 3.78 6.31
CA GLY A 69 3.49 4.62 6.37
C GLY A 69 4.76 3.84 6.10
N ALA A 70 4.83 2.60 6.55
CA ALA A 70 6.00 1.74 6.28
C ALA A 70 6.15 1.48 4.78
N ILE A 71 5.03 1.31 4.08
CA ILE A 71 5.04 1.12 2.63
C ILE A 71 5.51 2.40 1.92
N VAL A 72 4.97 3.54 2.36
CA VAL A 72 5.38 4.85 1.82
C VAL A 72 6.88 5.04 1.97
N LYS A 73 7.40 4.76 3.16
CA LYS A 73 8.83 4.92 3.45
C LYS A 73 9.68 4.02 2.56
N GLN A 74 9.26 2.76 2.40
CA GLN A 74 9.99 1.82 1.56
C GLN A 74 9.99 2.27 0.10
N LEU A 75 8.85 2.72 -0.41
CA LEU A 75 8.77 3.22 -1.79
C LEU A 75 9.69 4.42 -2.01
N LYS A 76 9.82 5.28 -1.01
CA LYS A 76 10.73 6.43 -1.11
C LYS A 76 12.19 5.99 -1.20
N THR A 77 12.58 4.95 -0.48
CA THR A 77 13.96 4.44 -0.54
C THR A 77 14.24 3.72 -1.85
N MET A 78 13.23 3.11 -2.47
CA MET A 78 13.34 2.43 -3.77
C MET A 78 13.15 3.40 -4.91
N GLY A 79 12.63 4.58 -4.63
CA GLY A 79 12.23 5.56 -5.61
C GLY A 79 13.39 6.13 -6.37
N ARG A 80 13.04 6.73 -7.47
CA ARG A 80 13.96 7.36 -8.39
C ARG A 80 13.63 8.81 -8.54
#